data_ca0d536b9183881154eb9497ab97fe89
#
_entry.id   ca0d536b9183881154eb9497ab97fe89
#
_cell.length_a   1.000
_cell.length_b   1.000
_cell.length_c   1.000
_cell.angle_alpha   90.00
_cell.angle_beta   90.00
_cell.angle_gamma   90.00
#
_symmetry.space_group_name_H-M   'P 1'
#
loop_
_entity.id
_entity.type
_entity.pdbx_description
1 polymer ?
#
loop_
_entity_poly.entity_id
_entity_poly.type
_entity_poly.pdbx_seq_one_letter_code
_entity_poly.pdbx_strand_id
1 'polypeptide(L)'
;WMDRPLSVAGRVLIKENDAITSRLLTLDRDLLMIPSVAIHMNRNANDGMKYQANIDTVPLFSAEDPDAAILPLAAEAAGVRPEDVLGQDLFLYCRGCGTVLGAHGEYILSPKLDDLACVWGCTEGFLSAGDSGSLPVLCIFDNEEVGSATKQGAASTFLRDTLRRISLALGQDEEAFQTTLARSFLVSADNAHAIHPDHPE
;
A
#
# COMPACT_ATOMS: atom_id res chain seq x y z
N TRP A 1 8.93 7.03 8.17
CA TRP A 1 8.83 6.70 9.61
C TRP A 1 10.23 6.71 10.24
N MET A 2 10.64 7.86 10.73
CA MET A 2 11.95 7.99 11.38
C MET A 2 12.00 7.23 12.70
N ASP A 3 13.20 6.79 13.05
CA ASP A 3 13.54 6.13 14.33
C ASP A 3 12.77 4.83 14.60
N ARG A 4 12.27 4.17 13.56
CA ARG A 4 11.57 2.88 13.68
C ARG A 4 12.32 1.78 12.96
N PRO A 5 12.29 0.54 13.47
CA PRO A 5 12.76 -0.62 12.72
C PRO A 5 11.92 -0.81 11.45
N LEU A 6 12.60 -0.92 10.33
CA LEU A 6 12.00 -1.11 9.03
C LEU A 6 12.50 -2.40 8.38
N SER A 7 11.69 -2.91 7.49
CA SER A 7 12.05 -4.01 6.61
C SER A 7 11.63 -3.72 5.17
N VAL A 8 11.77 -4.70 4.29
CA VAL A 8 11.53 -4.57 2.86
C VAL A 8 10.50 -5.59 2.40
N ALA A 9 9.54 -5.15 1.62
CA ALA A 9 8.59 -5.99 0.92
C ALA A 9 8.39 -5.47 -0.51
N GLY A 10 7.90 -6.32 -1.40
CA GLY A 10 7.64 -5.93 -2.77
C GLY A 10 7.68 -7.12 -3.71
N ARG A 11 8.23 -6.90 -4.89
CA ARG A 11 8.36 -7.94 -5.92
C ARG A 11 9.69 -7.85 -6.64
N VAL A 12 10.10 -9.00 -7.17
CA VAL A 12 11.18 -9.10 -8.15
C VAL A 12 10.62 -9.68 -9.45
N LEU A 13 11.18 -9.24 -10.56
CA LEU A 13 10.94 -9.82 -11.88
C LEU A 13 12.10 -10.76 -12.19
N ILE A 14 11.79 -11.98 -12.56
CA ILE A 14 12.77 -13.01 -12.89
C ILE A 14 12.52 -13.61 -14.25
N LYS A 15 13.55 -14.18 -14.86
CA LYS A 15 13.41 -14.95 -16.08
C LYS A 15 13.22 -16.44 -15.74
N GLU A 16 12.09 -17.00 -16.12
CA GLU A 16 11.77 -18.43 -16.01
C GLU A 16 11.27 -18.96 -17.35
N ASN A 17 11.89 -20.02 -17.86
CA ASN A 17 11.43 -20.73 -19.07
C ASN A 17 11.11 -19.78 -20.24
N ASP A 18 12.00 -18.81 -20.51
CA ASP A 18 11.87 -17.78 -21.53
C ASP A 18 10.69 -16.77 -21.34
N ALA A 19 10.05 -16.81 -20.17
CA ALA A 19 9.07 -15.82 -19.76
C ALA A 19 9.61 -14.94 -18.61
N ILE A 20 9.08 -13.73 -18.50
CA ILE A 20 9.31 -12.87 -17.33
C ILE A 20 8.18 -13.12 -16.36
N THR A 21 8.51 -13.56 -15.16
CA THR A 21 7.56 -13.81 -14.07
C THR A 21 7.81 -12.85 -12.92
N SER A 22 6.77 -12.59 -12.12
CA SER A 22 6.85 -11.75 -10.93
C SER A 22 6.74 -12.62 -9.68
N ARG A 23 7.64 -12.42 -8.71
CA ARG A 23 7.56 -13.04 -7.39
C ARG A 23 7.46 -11.99 -6.31
N LEU A 24 6.46 -12.13 -5.46
CA LEU A 24 6.31 -11.33 -4.25
C LEU A 24 7.26 -11.82 -3.18
N LEU A 25 7.76 -10.89 -2.38
CA LEU A 25 8.61 -11.19 -1.24
C LEU A 25 8.35 -10.25 -0.07
N THR A 26 8.67 -10.74 1.11
CA THR A 26 8.70 -9.96 2.35
C THR A 26 9.90 -10.40 3.16
N LEU A 27 10.75 -9.45 3.55
CA LEU A 27 11.82 -9.71 4.51
C LEU A 27 11.25 -9.50 5.91
N ASP A 28 11.12 -10.60 6.67
CA ASP A 28 10.49 -10.55 8.00
C ASP A 28 11.52 -10.44 9.13
N ARG A 29 12.37 -9.43 9.06
CA ARG A 29 13.32 -9.05 10.12
C ARG A 29 13.59 -7.56 10.09
N ASP A 30 14.02 -6.98 11.21
CA ASP A 30 14.44 -5.59 11.28
C ASP A 30 15.77 -5.44 10.55
N LEU A 31 15.79 -4.62 9.51
CA LEU A 31 16.92 -4.49 8.59
C LEU A 31 17.44 -3.07 8.49
N LEU A 32 16.56 -2.10 8.59
CA LEU A 32 16.86 -0.71 8.25
C LEU A 32 16.24 0.22 9.27
N MET A 33 16.76 1.44 9.32
CA MET A 33 16.20 2.53 10.09
C MET A 33 16.50 3.85 9.37
N ILE A 34 15.57 4.78 9.38
CA ILE A 34 15.79 6.16 8.96
C ILE A 34 16.01 6.98 10.23
N PRO A 35 17.26 7.34 10.57
CA PRO A 35 17.55 8.03 11.81
C PRO A 35 17.17 9.51 11.75
N SER A 36 16.57 10.03 12.82
CA SER A 36 16.41 11.47 12.98
C SER A 36 17.73 12.12 13.42
N VAL A 37 17.87 13.41 13.12
CA VAL A 37 19.03 14.19 13.51
C VAL A 37 18.82 14.75 14.92
N ALA A 38 19.77 14.49 15.83
CA ALA A 38 19.69 15.02 17.17
C ALA A 38 19.79 16.57 17.18
N ILE A 39 19.13 17.20 18.15
CA ILE A 39 19.12 18.67 18.30
C ILE A 39 20.53 19.28 18.36
N HIS A 40 21.52 18.53 18.83
CA HIS A 40 22.91 18.98 18.86
C HIS A 40 23.48 19.25 17.46
N MET A 41 22.98 18.54 16.44
CA MET A 41 23.37 18.67 15.03
C MET A 41 22.39 19.53 14.24
N ASN A 42 21.18 19.74 14.77
CA ASN A 42 20.13 20.59 14.18
C ASN A 42 19.49 21.47 15.25
N ARG A 43 20.09 22.64 15.51
CA ARG A 43 19.66 23.58 16.56
C ARG A 43 18.24 24.14 16.33
N ASN A 44 17.75 24.08 15.11
CA ASN A 44 16.45 24.62 14.74
C ASN A 44 15.36 23.52 14.70
N ALA A 45 15.62 22.34 15.30
CA ALA A 45 14.68 21.23 15.26
C ALA A 45 13.28 21.58 15.81
N ASN A 46 13.22 22.48 16.81
CA ASN A 46 11.95 22.94 17.39
C ASN A 46 11.22 24.01 16.56
N ASP A 47 11.88 24.60 15.58
CA ASP A 47 11.30 25.62 14.69
C ASP A 47 10.66 24.99 13.44
N GLY A 48 10.71 23.66 13.34
CA GLY A 48 10.26 22.86 12.22
C GLY A 48 11.40 22.34 11.36
N MET A 49 11.28 21.12 10.90
CA MET A 49 12.26 20.49 10.01
C MET A 49 11.66 20.29 8.61
N LYS A 50 12.32 20.89 7.62
CA LYS A 50 11.99 20.64 6.22
C LYS A 50 12.82 19.48 5.71
N TYR A 51 12.20 18.32 5.53
CA TYR A 51 12.87 17.13 5.01
C TYR A 51 13.17 17.24 3.51
N GLN A 52 14.37 16.81 3.15
CA GLN A 52 14.78 16.54 1.78
C GLN A 52 14.76 15.02 1.59
N ALA A 53 13.74 14.50 0.87
CA ALA A 53 13.49 13.07 0.80
C ALA A 53 14.69 12.24 0.33
N ASN A 54 15.46 12.74 -0.62
CA ASN A 54 16.65 12.06 -1.16
C ASN A 54 17.89 12.12 -0.24
N ILE A 55 17.81 12.81 0.89
CA ILE A 55 18.89 12.93 1.87
C ILE A 55 18.43 12.41 3.23
N ASP A 56 17.37 13.01 3.77
CA ASP A 56 16.94 12.80 5.14
C ASP A 56 16.16 11.48 5.33
N THR A 57 15.62 10.90 4.25
CA THR A 57 14.87 9.64 4.32
C THR A 57 15.59 8.43 3.72
N VAL A 58 16.91 8.56 3.51
CA VAL A 58 17.75 7.43 3.12
C VAL A 58 18.01 6.55 4.36
N PRO A 59 17.63 5.26 4.31
CA PRO A 59 17.76 4.39 5.47
C PRO A 59 19.21 3.92 5.69
N LEU A 60 19.59 3.77 6.95
CA LEU A 60 20.78 3.03 7.35
C LEU A 60 20.52 1.53 7.14
N PHE A 61 21.47 0.85 6.50
CA PHE A 61 21.41 -0.57 6.24
C PHE A 61 22.64 -1.32 6.78
N SER A 62 23.84 -0.82 6.56
CA SER A 62 25.08 -1.39 7.09
C SER A 62 26.05 -0.27 7.45
N ALA A 63 26.84 -0.48 8.50
CA ALA A 63 27.96 0.38 8.88
C ALA A 63 29.33 -0.26 8.60
N GLU A 64 29.35 -1.58 8.50
CA GLU A 64 30.60 -2.36 8.36
C GLU A 64 30.88 -2.78 6.92
N ASP A 65 29.83 -2.92 6.11
CA ASP A 65 29.91 -3.35 4.72
C ASP A 65 29.37 -2.25 3.79
N PRO A 66 30.26 -1.45 3.15
CA PRO A 66 29.85 -0.41 2.23
C PRO A 66 29.21 -0.93 0.93
N ASP A 67 29.46 -2.19 0.59
CA ASP A 67 28.90 -2.84 -0.60
C ASP A 67 27.62 -3.65 -0.30
N ALA A 68 27.15 -3.58 0.95
CA ALA A 68 25.91 -4.24 1.35
C ALA A 68 24.73 -3.79 0.48
N ALA A 69 24.02 -4.75 -0.06
CA ALA A 69 22.88 -4.49 -0.95
C ALA A 69 21.65 -5.29 -0.51
N ILE A 70 20.47 -4.73 -0.79
CA ILE A 70 19.18 -5.38 -0.50
C ILE A 70 18.91 -6.51 -1.49
N LEU A 71 19.39 -6.41 -2.73
CA LEU A 71 19.08 -7.37 -3.78
C LEU A 71 19.39 -8.83 -3.44
N PRO A 72 20.54 -9.19 -2.85
CA PRO A 72 20.81 -10.57 -2.43
C PRO A 72 19.77 -11.11 -1.45
N LEU A 73 19.36 -10.30 -0.47
CA LEU A 73 18.35 -10.70 0.51
C LEU A 73 16.94 -10.82 -0.12
N ALA A 74 16.62 -9.94 -1.05
CA ALA A 74 15.37 -10.00 -1.79
C ALA A 74 15.31 -11.24 -2.69
N ALA A 75 16.42 -11.59 -3.36
CA ALA A 75 16.53 -12.77 -4.19
C ALA A 75 16.41 -14.06 -3.37
N GLU A 76 17.07 -14.12 -2.21
CA GLU A 76 16.95 -15.23 -1.26
C GLU A 76 15.50 -15.42 -0.82
N ALA A 77 14.84 -14.35 -0.39
CA ALA A 77 13.43 -14.37 0.03
C ALA A 77 12.48 -14.78 -1.10
N ALA A 78 12.81 -14.44 -2.33
CA ALA A 78 12.05 -14.85 -3.52
C ALA A 78 12.38 -16.29 -3.97
N GLY A 79 13.39 -16.94 -3.38
CA GLY A 79 13.87 -18.28 -3.74
C GLY A 79 14.57 -18.34 -5.10
N VAL A 80 15.31 -17.27 -5.46
CA VAL A 80 16.05 -17.16 -6.72
C VAL A 80 17.47 -16.66 -6.48
N ARG A 81 18.33 -16.76 -7.50
CA ARG A 81 19.67 -16.19 -7.42
C ARG A 81 19.62 -14.70 -7.79
N PRO A 82 20.48 -13.86 -7.20
CA PRO A 82 20.51 -12.41 -7.51
C PRO A 82 20.69 -12.12 -9.01
N GLU A 83 21.49 -12.92 -9.70
CA GLU A 83 21.76 -12.78 -11.14
C GLU A 83 20.54 -13.10 -12.04
N ASP A 84 19.54 -13.81 -11.52
CA ASP A 84 18.30 -14.12 -12.24
C ASP A 84 17.25 -12.99 -12.09
N VAL A 85 17.51 -11.99 -11.25
CA VAL A 85 16.61 -10.85 -11.05
C VAL A 85 16.84 -9.82 -12.15
N LEU A 86 15.80 -9.62 -12.96
CA LEU A 86 15.79 -8.66 -14.07
C LEU A 86 15.34 -7.26 -13.64
N GLY A 87 14.58 -7.17 -12.56
CA GLY A 87 14.05 -5.91 -12.03
C GLY A 87 13.44 -6.11 -10.67
N GLN A 88 13.27 -5.02 -9.95
CA GLN A 88 12.72 -5.03 -8.60
C GLN A 88 11.85 -3.80 -8.35
N ASP A 89 10.86 -4.00 -7.49
CA ASP A 89 9.95 -2.95 -7.04
C ASP A 89 9.74 -3.21 -5.53
N LEU A 90 10.62 -2.60 -4.73
CA LEU A 90 10.77 -2.86 -3.31
C LEU A 90 10.45 -1.61 -2.50
N PHE A 91 9.76 -1.80 -1.39
CA PHE A 91 9.31 -0.74 -0.50
C PHE A 91 9.72 -1.04 0.92
N LEU A 92 9.99 0.02 1.68
CA LEU A 92 10.17 -0.07 3.12
C LEU A 92 8.81 -0.21 3.80
N TYR A 93 8.75 -1.02 4.84
CA TYR A 93 7.57 -1.10 5.69
C TYR A 93 7.96 -1.21 7.16
N CYS A 94 7.08 -0.71 8.01
CA CYS A 94 7.22 -0.83 9.45
C CYS A 94 6.65 -2.19 9.89
N ARG A 95 7.47 -3.01 10.56
CA ARG A 95 7.06 -4.35 11.02
C ARG A 95 6.18 -4.33 12.26
N GLY A 96 6.10 -3.19 12.94
CA GLY A 96 5.29 -3.07 14.13
C GLY A 96 3.81 -3.37 13.84
N CYS A 97 3.23 -4.27 14.61
CA CYS A 97 1.78 -4.49 14.59
C CYS A 97 1.06 -3.26 15.14
N GLY A 98 -0.20 -3.09 14.73
CA GLY A 98 -1.09 -2.15 15.39
C GLY A 98 -1.26 -2.50 16.88
N THR A 99 -1.59 -1.52 17.68
CA THR A 99 -1.83 -1.68 19.12
C THR A 99 -3.08 -0.94 19.56
N VAL A 100 -3.72 -1.45 20.61
CA VAL A 100 -4.78 -0.75 21.32
C VAL A 100 -4.15 0.00 22.48
N LEU A 101 -4.49 1.26 22.65
CA LEU A 101 -3.96 2.14 23.68
C LEU A 101 -5.02 3.06 24.27
N GLY A 102 -4.63 3.83 25.28
CA GLY A 102 -5.53 4.68 26.08
C GLY A 102 -5.82 4.09 27.45
N ALA A 103 -6.36 4.90 28.34
CA ALA A 103 -6.65 4.49 29.71
C ALA A 103 -7.68 3.34 29.78
N HIS A 104 -8.54 3.25 28.79
CA HIS A 104 -9.62 2.26 28.70
C HIS A 104 -9.55 1.45 27.40
N GLY A 105 -8.44 1.52 26.65
CA GLY A 105 -8.30 0.82 25.38
C GLY A 105 -9.16 1.42 24.26
N GLU A 106 -9.38 2.72 24.30
CA GLU A 106 -10.31 3.43 23.40
C GLU A 106 -9.69 3.86 22.07
N TYR A 107 -8.38 3.70 21.90
CA TYR A 107 -7.68 4.07 20.67
C TYR A 107 -7.02 2.88 20.00
N ILE A 108 -6.96 2.94 18.69
CA ILE A 108 -6.16 2.03 17.85
C ILE A 108 -5.06 2.84 17.20
N LEU A 109 -3.81 2.41 17.40
CA LEU A 109 -2.66 2.95 16.70
C LEU A 109 -2.13 1.91 15.72
N SER A 110 -2.24 2.19 14.44
CA SER A 110 -1.73 1.32 13.38
C SER A 110 -1.33 2.15 12.16
N PRO A 111 -0.32 1.74 11.39
CA PRO A 111 -0.11 2.33 10.08
C PRO A 111 -1.27 1.98 9.14
N LYS A 112 -1.54 2.87 8.19
CA LYS A 112 -2.50 2.66 7.09
C LYS A 112 -3.94 2.38 7.53
N LEU A 113 -4.38 2.95 8.66
CA LEU A 113 -5.81 2.97 9.02
C LEU A 113 -6.62 3.67 7.95
N ASP A 114 -6.08 4.72 7.41
CA ASP A 114 -6.48 5.33 6.17
C ASP A 114 -5.72 4.63 5.02
N ASP A 115 -6.39 3.89 4.12
CA ASP A 115 -7.85 3.68 4.11
C ASP A 115 -8.23 2.20 4.37
N LEU A 116 -7.38 1.43 5.02
CA LEU A 116 -7.65 0.01 5.31
C LEU A 116 -8.86 -0.20 6.23
N ALA A 117 -9.25 0.79 7.03
CA ALA A 117 -10.44 0.69 7.86
C ALA A 117 -11.72 0.71 6.99
N CYS A 118 -11.79 1.59 5.97
CA CYS A 118 -12.91 1.57 5.01
C CYS A 118 -12.87 0.33 4.12
N VAL A 119 -11.69 -0.13 3.70
CA VAL A 119 -11.54 -1.38 2.95
C VAL A 119 -12.12 -2.54 3.74
N TRP A 120 -11.81 -2.65 5.05
CA TRP A 120 -12.37 -3.66 5.93
C TRP A 120 -13.89 -3.53 6.04
N GLY A 121 -14.41 -2.35 6.34
CA GLY A 121 -15.83 -2.10 6.47
C GLY A 121 -16.62 -2.42 5.19
N CYS A 122 -16.10 -2.01 4.04
CA CYS A 122 -16.71 -2.35 2.74
C CYS A 122 -16.68 -3.85 2.44
N THR A 123 -15.59 -4.54 2.83
CA THR A 123 -15.46 -5.99 2.66
C THR A 123 -16.47 -6.73 3.54
N GLU A 124 -16.61 -6.37 4.80
CA GLU A 124 -17.60 -6.95 5.72
C GLU A 124 -19.04 -6.68 5.21
N GLY A 125 -19.31 -5.46 4.76
CA GLY A 125 -20.59 -5.11 4.15
C GLY A 125 -20.90 -5.93 2.91
N PHE A 126 -19.92 -6.11 2.01
CA PHE A 126 -20.03 -6.93 0.81
C PHE A 126 -20.30 -8.42 1.14
N LEU A 127 -19.57 -9.00 2.09
CA LEU A 127 -19.71 -10.39 2.50
C LEU A 127 -21.04 -10.67 3.23
N SER A 128 -21.54 -9.67 3.97
CA SER A 128 -22.81 -9.79 4.71
C SER A 128 -24.03 -9.42 3.89
N ALA A 129 -23.84 -8.84 2.68
CA ALA A 129 -24.97 -8.50 1.80
C ALA A 129 -25.75 -9.74 1.39
N GLY A 130 -27.05 -9.73 1.70
CA GLY A 130 -27.96 -10.77 1.22
C GLY A 130 -28.29 -10.61 -0.26
N ASP A 131 -29.07 -11.54 -0.79
CA ASP A 131 -29.60 -11.44 -2.15
C ASP A 131 -30.62 -10.28 -2.24
N SER A 132 -30.22 -9.22 -2.91
CA SER A 132 -31.02 -8.00 -3.11
C SER A 132 -31.60 -7.87 -4.52
N GLY A 133 -31.40 -8.87 -5.39
CA GLY A 133 -31.74 -8.80 -6.81
C GLY A 133 -30.80 -7.88 -7.61
N SER A 134 -29.75 -7.35 -6.98
CA SER A 134 -28.67 -6.58 -7.60
C SER A 134 -27.36 -7.36 -7.51
N LEU A 135 -26.46 -7.16 -8.45
CA LEU A 135 -25.13 -7.75 -8.42
C LEU A 135 -24.19 -6.84 -7.58
N PRO A 136 -23.82 -7.24 -6.36
CA PRO A 136 -22.87 -6.47 -5.59
C PRO A 136 -21.46 -6.60 -6.18
N VAL A 137 -20.73 -5.49 -6.24
CA VAL A 137 -19.35 -5.45 -6.69
C VAL A 137 -18.54 -4.70 -5.65
N LEU A 138 -17.47 -5.31 -5.14
CA LEU A 138 -16.46 -4.65 -4.33
C LEU A 138 -15.23 -4.42 -5.20
N CYS A 139 -14.74 -3.19 -5.23
CA CYS A 139 -13.49 -2.85 -5.90
C CYS A 139 -12.60 -2.08 -4.93
N ILE A 140 -11.37 -2.56 -4.75
CA ILE A 140 -10.36 -1.94 -3.91
C ILE A 140 -9.28 -1.41 -4.84
N PHE A 141 -9.01 -0.12 -4.76
CA PHE A 141 -8.01 0.55 -5.58
C PHE A 141 -6.76 0.84 -4.76
N ASP A 142 -5.65 1.05 -5.46
CA ASP A 142 -4.37 1.43 -4.90
C ASP A 142 -3.99 2.87 -5.33
N ASN A 143 -2.95 3.40 -4.70
CA ASN A 143 -2.34 4.69 -5.08
C ASN A 143 -3.29 5.90 -4.98
N GLU A 144 -4.17 5.91 -4.00
CA GLU A 144 -5.05 7.05 -3.74
C GLU A 144 -4.23 8.30 -3.43
N GLU A 145 -3.25 8.21 -2.53
CA GLU A 145 -2.42 9.32 -2.02
C GLU A 145 -1.57 10.02 -3.10
N VAL A 146 -1.28 9.34 -4.19
CA VAL A 146 -0.61 9.95 -5.36
C VAL A 146 -1.60 10.43 -6.42
N GLY A 147 -2.89 10.49 -6.12
CA GLY A 147 -3.95 11.09 -6.95
C GLY A 147 -4.71 10.11 -7.83
N SER A 148 -4.69 8.81 -7.54
CA SER A 148 -5.51 7.77 -8.20
C SER A 148 -5.29 7.58 -9.70
N ALA A 149 -4.40 8.33 -10.34
CA ALA A 149 -4.19 8.34 -11.79
C ALA A 149 -3.24 7.24 -12.31
N THR A 150 -2.90 6.30 -11.46
CA THR A 150 -2.05 5.16 -11.83
C THR A 150 -2.89 4.03 -12.43
N LYS A 151 -2.22 3.02 -12.99
CA LYS A 151 -2.89 1.83 -13.54
C LYS A 151 -3.75 1.08 -12.51
N GLN A 152 -3.42 1.16 -11.23
CA GLN A 152 -4.11 0.51 -10.11
C GLN A 152 -5.10 1.43 -9.38
N GLY A 153 -5.12 2.71 -9.72
CA GLY A 153 -5.90 3.73 -9.04
C GLY A 153 -7.36 3.80 -9.49
N ALA A 154 -8.16 4.54 -8.73
CA ALA A 154 -9.59 4.69 -8.99
C ALA A 154 -9.89 5.42 -10.31
N ALA A 155 -8.98 6.29 -10.78
CA ALA A 155 -9.10 6.98 -12.07
C ALA A 155 -8.64 6.14 -13.28
N SER A 156 -8.20 4.91 -13.06
CA SER A 156 -7.81 3.99 -14.14
C SER A 156 -9.03 3.39 -14.86
N THR A 157 -8.78 2.72 -15.96
CA THR A 157 -9.83 1.95 -16.67
C THR A 157 -10.11 0.58 -16.04
N PHE A 158 -9.41 0.20 -14.98
CA PHE A 158 -9.42 -1.13 -14.38
C PHE A 158 -10.84 -1.64 -14.09
N LEU A 159 -11.62 -0.87 -13.32
CA LEU A 159 -12.98 -1.28 -12.97
C LEU A 159 -13.87 -1.40 -14.21
N ARG A 160 -13.89 -0.36 -15.05
CA ARG A 160 -14.73 -0.32 -16.24
C ARG A 160 -14.41 -1.45 -17.21
N ASP A 161 -13.12 -1.64 -17.50
CA ASP A 161 -12.68 -2.68 -18.45
C ASP A 161 -12.96 -4.08 -17.89
N THR A 162 -12.80 -4.29 -16.59
CA THR A 162 -13.12 -5.56 -15.94
C THR A 162 -14.62 -5.87 -16.03
N LEU A 163 -15.48 -4.92 -15.66
CA LEU A 163 -16.93 -5.09 -15.72
C LEU A 163 -17.41 -5.31 -17.16
N ARG A 164 -16.85 -4.57 -18.13
CA ARG A 164 -17.17 -4.75 -19.55
C ARG A 164 -16.80 -6.14 -20.03
N ARG A 165 -15.62 -6.64 -19.69
CA ARG A 165 -15.19 -8.00 -20.04
C ARG A 165 -16.07 -9.08 -19.42
N ILE A 166 -16.51 -8.89 -18.17
CA ILE A 166 -17.47 -9.79 -17.52
C ILE A 166 -18.81 -9.78 -18.28
N SER A 167 -19.34 -8.60 -18.59
CA SER A 167 -20.60 -8.43 -19.33
C SER A 167 -20.55 -9.16 -20.68
N LEU A 168 -19.48 -8.94 -21.45
CA LEU A 168 -19.28 -9.62 -22.74
C LEU A 168 -19.15 -11.15 -22.60
N ALA A 169 -18.45 -11.62 -21.57
CA ALA A 169 -18.30 -13.06 -21.30
C ALA A 169 -19.64 -13.72 -20.92
N LEU A 170 -20.57 -12.96 -20.35
CA LEU A 170 -21.95 -13.38 -20.07
C LEU A 170 -22.88 -13.29 -21.30
N GLY A 171 -22.34 -12.93 -22.47
CA GLY A 171 -23.11 -12.86 -23.72
C GLY A 171 -23.91 -11.56 -23.89
N GLN A 172 -23.65 -10.54 -23.06
CA GLN A 172 -24.27 -9.23 -23.21
C GLN A 172 -23.51 -8.41 -24.25
N ASP A 173 -24.23 -7.56 -24.98
CA ASP A 173 -23.64 -6.59 -25.89
C ASP A 173 -23.27 -5.26 -25.21
N GLU A 174 -22.74 -4.34 -25.99
CA GLU A 174 -22.31 -3.03 -25.48
C GLU A 174 -23.48 -2.20 -24.96
N GLU A 175 -24.66 -2.27 -25.60
CA GLU A 175 -25.86 -1.54 -25.20
C GLU A 175 -26.37 -2.06 -23.83
N ALA A 176 -26.37 -3.36 -23.63
CA ALA A 176 -26.72 -3.99 -22.36
C ALA A 176 -25.75 -3.57 -21.26
N PHE A 177 -24.44 -3.49 -21.57
CA PHE A 177 -23.44 -3.01 -20.62
C PHE A 177 -23.69 -1.54 -20.22
N GLN A 178 -23.90 -0.63 -21.18
CA GLN A 178 -24.17 0.78 -20.91
C GLN A 178 -25.47 0.96 -20.11
N THR A 179 -26.50 0.19 -20.43
CA THR A 179 -27.77 0.18 -19.69
C THR A 179 -27.55 -0.30 -18.24
N THR A 180 -26.71 -1.31 -18.04
CA THR A 180 -26.38 -1.82 -16.70
C THR A 180 -25.65 -0.75 -15.90
N LEU A 181 -24.66 -0.07 -16.49
CA LEU A 181 -23.96 1.04 -15.82
C LEU A 181 -24.91 2.17 -15.42
N ALA A 182 -25.82 2.56 -16.34
CA ALA A 182 -26.81 3.62 -16.08
C ALA A 182 -27.77 3.29 -14.93
N ARG A 183 -28.01 2.01 -14.68
CA ARG A 183 -28.86 1.50 -13.58
C ARG A 183 -28.06 1.17 -12.30
N SER A 184 -26.74 1.27 -12.35
CA SER A 184 -25.88 0.98 -11.23
C SER A 184 -25.76 2.17 -10.28
N PHE A 185 -25.43 1.86 -9.04
CA PHE A 185 -25.14 2.86 -8.01
C PHE A 185 -23.74 2.55 -7.45
N LEU A 186 -22.94 3.59 -7.22
CA LEU A 186 -21.60 3.46 -6.68
C LEU A 186 -21.51 4.21 -5.35
N VAL A 187 -20.95 3.54 -4.35
CA VAL A 187 -20.52 4.15 -3.09
C VAL A 187 -19.01 4.22 -3.09
N SER A 188 -18.45 5.39 -2.89
CA SER A 188 -17.05 5.60 -2.60
C SER A 188 -16.87 5.75 -1.10
N ALA A 189 -15.92 5.04 -0.53
CA ALA A 189 -15.62 5.08 0.89
C ALA A 189 -14.15 5.46 1.10
N ASP A 190 -13.95 6.39 2.03
CA ASP A 190 -12.67 6.92 2.43
C ASP A 190 -12.75 7.38 3.89
N ASN A 191 -11.65 7.38 4.63
CA ASN A 191 -11.65 7.82 6.03
C ASN A 191 -11.68 9.34 6.12
N ALA A 192 -12.61 9.85 6.91
CA ALA A 192 -12.64 11.28 7.24
C ALA A 192 -11.71 11.59 8.42
N HIS A 193 -11.20 12.81 8.47
CA HIS A 193 -10.46 13.32 9.61
C HIS A 193 -11.33 13.37 10.86
N ALA A 194 -10.80 12.88 11.97
CA ALA A 194 -11.37 13.12 13.29
C ALA A 194 -10.94 14.50 13.82
N ILE A 195 -11.58 14.92 14.91
CA ILE A 195 -11.16 16.13 15.64
C ILE A 195 -9.83 15.85 16.33
N HIS A 196 -8.80 16.65 16.03
CA HIS A 196 -7.55 16.59 16.76
C HIS A 196 -7.72 17.20 18.16
N PRO A 197 -7.32 16.52 19.27
CA PRO A 197 -7.56 17.02 20.61
C PRO A 197 -6.97 18.40 20.90
N ASP A 198 -5.78 18.67 20.34
CA ASP A 198 -5.05 19.93 20.56
C ASP A 198 -5.30 20.98 19.45
N HIS A 199 -6.02 20.62 18.40
CA HIS A 199 -6.34 21.46 17.22
C HIS A 199 -7.77 21.19 16.77
N PRO A 200 -8.78 21.61 17.58
CA PRO A 200 -10.18 21.29 17.31
C PRO A 200 -10.86 22.18 16.24
N GLU A 201 -10.16 23.23 15.74
CA GLU A 201 -10.64 24.19 14.72
C GLU A 201 -10.75 23.62 13.30
#